data_db600494d7751ec6587ae5edae23cc96
#
_entry.id   db600494d7751ec6587ae5edae23cc96
#
_cell.length_a   1.000
_cell.length_b   1.000
_cell.length_c   1.000
_cell.angle_alpha   90.00
_cell.angle_beta   90.00
_cell.angle_gamma   90.00
#
_symmetry.space_group_name_H-M   'P 1'
#
loop_
_entity.id
_entity.type
_entity.pdbx_description
1 polymer ?
#
loop_
_entity_poly.entity_id
_entity_poly.type
_entity_poly.pdbx_seq_one_letter_code
_entity_poly.pdbx_strand_id
1 'polypeptide(L)'
;MFKKPLGLLGIFLVLVGVGYFVGAGVAYSKVQGGYHSLQAFSEAQNVTLKYNDQGQLVDGGKVEGAQEIMKRLTDEWKFPVVKSDLDPNDPLVNTATEFMYQMATISTHTLDGTQHVVLKEAMLTDKAGKVATEFDCNGEMVAVPTPFPADGVTCDFKVGGRYWTGFDRTVPVQAQARDMAWSGTAHALVAELGVGAATHSTLQLALGVAALLAGLGVVCSVMGFAFIWDTRRKSKVVVPDTIPESLLKDSPKMATTV
;
A
#
# COMPACT_ATOMS: atom_id res chain seq x y z
N MET A 1 10.25 13.82 50.27
CA MET A 1 9.33 12.72 50.37
C MET A 1 9.02 11.98 49.03
N PHE A 2 9.39 12.53 47.86
CA PHE A 2 9.04 12.00 46.52
C PHE A 2 10.05 11.02 45.89
N LYS A 3 11.20 10.73 46.51
CA LYS A 3 12.28 9.90 45.91
C LYS A 3 11.87 8.43 45.70
N LYS A 4 11.18 7.81 46.68
CA LYS A 4 10.76 6.39 46.55
C LYS A 4 9.77 6.15 45.39
N PRO A 5 8.68 6.93 45.21
CA PRO A 5 7.76 6.76 44.10
C PRO A 5 8.41 7.04 42.74
N LEU A 6 9.36 7.98 42.66
CA LEU A 6 10.07 8.29 41.41
C LEU A 6 10.98 7.11 40.97
N GLY A 7 11.65 6.45 41.93
CA GLY A 7 12.45 5.25 41.64
C GLY A 7 11.59 4.06 41.15
N LEU A 8 10.42 3.86 41.75
CA LEU A 8 9.46 2.83 41.30
C LEU A 8 8.94 3.12 39.91
N LEU A 9 8.60 4.40 39.62
CA LEU A 9 8.20 4.82 38.27
C LEU A 9 9.33 4.56 37.26
N GLY A 10 10.59 4.84 37.65
CA GLY A 10 11.75 4.55 36.81
C GLY A 10 11.87 3.06 36.46
N ILE A 11 11.71 2.17 37.44
CA ILE A 11 11.72 0.71 37.21
C ILE A 11 10.57 0.31 36.30
N PHE A 12 9.36 0.81 36.53
CA PHE A 12 8.21 0.54 35.70
C PHE A 12 8.46 0.94 34.23
N LEU A 13 8.99 2.15 34.00
CA LEU A 13 9.30 2.63 32.66
C LEU A 13 10.35 1.78 31.96
N VAL A 14 11.39 1.31 32.67
CA VAL A 14 12.38 0.38 32.10
C VAL A 14 11.72 -0.93 31.68
N LEU A 15 10.85 -1.50 32.51
CA LEU A 15 10.12 -2.74 32.16
C LEU A 15 9.22 -2.55 30.95
N VAL A 16 8.50 -1.43 30.88
CA VAL A 16 7.67 -1.06 29.71
C VAL A 16 8.56 -0.88 28.47
N GLY A 17 9.71 -0.22 28.60
CA GLY A 17 10.67 -0.06 27.51
C GLY A 17 11.18 -1.39 26.96
N VAL A 18 11.52 -2.33 27.84
CA VAL A 18 11.87 -3.71 27.44
C VAL A 18 10.71 -4.40 26.71
N GLY A 19 9.48 -4.25 27.22
CA GLY A 19 8.29 -4.78 26.55
C GLY A 19 8.12 -4.25 25.12
N TYR A 20 8.36 -2.96 24.91
CA TYR A 20 8.35 -2.35 23.58
C TYR A 20 9.44 -2.89 22.66
N PHE A 21 10.66 -3.12 23.15
CA PHE A 21 11.73 -3.74 22.36
C PHE A 21 11.40 -5.17 21.95
N VAL A 22 10.83 -5.97 22.85
CA VAL A 22 10.37 -7.32 22.51
C VAL A 22 9.28 -7.28 21.44
N GLY A 23 8.27 -6.40 21.61
CA GLY A 23 7.22 -6.19 20.60
C GLY A 23 7.77 -5.75 19.25
N ALA A 24 8.71 -4.80 19.23
CA ALA A 24 9.39 -4.34 18.02
C ALA A 24 10.16 -5.48 17.33
N GLY A 25 10.89 -6.29 18.09
CA GLY A 25 11.65 -7.43 17.56
C GLY A 25 10.74 -8.50 16.93
N VAL A 26 9.63 -8.82 17.58
CA VAL A 26 8.63 -9.76 17.03
C VAL A 26 8.00 -9.20 15.76
N ALA A 27 7.56 -7.95 15.76
CA ALA A 27 6.98 -7.29 14.59
C ALA A 27 7.99 -7.28 13.42
N TYR A 28 9.23 -6.86 13.66
CA TYR A 28 10.29 -6.84 12.66
C TYR A 28 10.54 -8.24 12.05
N SER A 29 10.64 -9.28 12.88
CA SER A 29 10.84 -10.66 12.41
C SER A 29 9.69 -11.14 11.50
N LYS A 30 8.43 -10.79 11.85
CA LYS A 30 7.26 -11.13 11.02
C LYS A 30 7.27 -10.38 9.69
N VAL A 31 7.66 -9.10 9.71
CA VAL A 31 7.79 -8.28 8.50
C VAL A 31 8.86 -8.86 7.57
N GLN A 32 10.03 -9.24 8.09
CA GLN A 32 11.09 -9.86 7.28
C GLN A 32 10.61 -11.17 6.64
N GLY A 33 9.93 -12.03 7.40
CA GLY A 33 9.33 -13.24 6.84
C GLY A 33 8.31 -12.95 5.73
N GLY A 34 7.50 -11.91 5.90
CA GLY A 34 6.56 -11.45 4.88
C GLY A 34 7.24 -10.96 3.60
N TYR A 35 8.30 -10.14 3.72
CA TYR A 35 9.07 -9.69 2.55
C TYR A 35 9.76 -10.87 1.83
N HIS A 36 10.35 -11.82 2.55
CA HIS A 36 10.94 -13.01 1.92
C HIS A 36 9.90 -13.82 1.14
N SER A 37 8.70 -13.98 1.70
CA SER A 37 7.63 -14.71 1.01
C SER A 37 7.14 -13.97 -0.23
N LEU A 38 6.97 -12.64 -0.15
CA LEU A 38 6.57 -11.81 -1.28
C LEU A 38 7.63 -11.84 -2.39
N GLN A 39 8.91 -11.73 -2.02
CA GLN A 39 10.02 -11.79 -2.97
C GLN A 39 10.09 -13.15 -3.68
N ALA A 40 10.00 -14.25 -2.94
CA ALA A 40 9.99 -15.59 -3.51
C ALA A 40 8.80 -15.82 -4.47
N PHE A 41 7.64 -15.25 -4.14
CA PHE A 41 6.48 -15.26 -5.01
C PHE A 41 6.73 -14.47 -6.30
N SER A 42 7.26 -13.24 -6.20
CA SER A 42 7.58 -12.39 -7.35
C SER A 42 8.63 -13.05 -8.26
N GLU A 43 9.65 -13.67 -7.70
CA GLU A 43 10.66 -14.43 -8.44
C GLU A 43 10.06 -15.63 -9.16
N ALA A 44 9.13 -16.36 -8.53
CA ALA A 44 8.43 -17.47 -9.17
C ALA A 44 7.53 -17.02 -10.32
N GLN A 45 6.90 -15.86 -10.20
CA GLN A 45 6.12 -15.24 -11.26
C GLN A 45 6.99 -14.72 -12.41
N ASN A 46 8.16 -14.22 -12.10
CA ASN A 46 9.14 -13.66 -13.03
C ASN A 46 8.56 -12.58 -13.97
N VAL A 47 7.61 -11.78 -13.46
CA VAL A 47 7.05 -10.63 -14.16
C VAL A 47 7.99 -9.45 -14.00
N THR A 48 8.39 -8.83 -15.13
CA THR A 48 9.30 -7.68 -15.12
C THR A 48 8.72 -6.51 -15.88
N LEU A 49 8.93 -5.31 -15.37
CA LEU A 49 8.69 -4.07 -16.10
C LEU A 49 9.69 -3.95 -17.24
N LYS A 50 9.31 -3.27 -18.31
CA LYS A 50 10.16 -3.09 -19.48
C LYS A 50 10.71 -1.67 -19.52
N TYR A 51 12.01 -1.57 -19.80
CA TYR A 51 12.74 -0.31 -19.91
C TYR A 51 13.48 -0.28 -21.25
N ASN A 52 13.66 0.93 -21.81
CA ASN A 52 14.52 1.14 -22.96
C ASN A 52 16.00 1.31 -22.53
N ASP A 53 16.90 1.49 -23.48
CA ASP A 53 18.34 1.66 -23.22
C ASP A 53 18.67 2.94 -22.43
N GLN A 54 17.73 3.89 -22.35
CA GLN A 54 17.84 5.11 -21.54
C GLN A 54 17.27 4.94 -20.12
N GLY A 55 16.83 3.73 -19.73
CA GLY A 55 16.23 3.45 -18.43
C GLY A 55 14.83 4.01 -18.26
N GLN A 56 14.12 4.33 -19.34
CA GLN A 56 12.74 4.80 -19.29
C GLN A 56 11.78 3.63 -19.43
N LEU A 57 10.70 3.62 -18.63
CA LEU A 57 9.60 2.66 -18.79
C LEU A 57 9.02 2.71 -20.20
N VAL A 58 8.74 1.53 -20.75
CA VAL A 58 8.09 1.37 -22.06
C VAL A 58 6.96 0.36 -21.99
N ASP A 59 5.94 0.59 -22.81
CA ASP A 59 4.88 -0.38 -23.10
C ASP A 59 4.82 -0.58 -24.62
N GLY A 60 4.81 -1.86 -25.07
CA GLY A 60 4.91 -2.16 -26.49
C GLY A 60 6.16 -1.56 -27.15
N GLY A 61 7.25 -1.33 -26.41
CA GLY A 61 8.48 -0.69 -26.84
C GLY A 61 8.42 0.83 -26.98
N LYS A 62 7.34 1.47 -26.52
CA LYS A 62 7.11 2.92 -26.62
C LYS A 62 7.03 3.57 -25.25
N VAL A 63 7.68 4.72 -25.08
CA VAL A 63 7.63 5.52 -23.85
C VAL A 63 6.23 6.13 -23.64
N GLU A 64 5.57 6.52 -24.73
CA GLU A 64 4.23 7.11 -24.72
C GLU A 64 3.22 6.12 -24.12
N GLY A 65 3.27 4.83 -24.45
CA GLY A 65 2.40 3.80 -23.88
C GLY A 65 2.58 3.68 -22.37
N ALA A 66 3.84 3.67 -21.90
CA ALA A 66 4.12 3.66 -20.46
C ALA A 66 3.64 4.94 -19.75
N GLN A 67 3.69 6.08 -20.42
CA GLN A 67 3.16 7.35 -19.87
C GLN A 67 1.63 7.33 -19.75
N GLU A 68 0.91 6.74 -20.70
CA GLU A 68 -0.55 6.56 -20.62
C GLU A 68 -0.93 5.64 -19.45
N ILE A 69 -0.22 4.54 -19.27
CA ILE A 69 -0.38 3.64 -18.12
C ILE A 69 -0.12 4.38 -16.81
N MET A 70 0.98 5.15 -16.74
CA MET A 70 1.32 5.94 -15.56
C MET A 70 0.25 6.99 -15.26
N LYS A 71 -0.29 7.65 -16.29
CA LYS A 71 -1.38 8.62 -16.14
C LYS A 71 -2.65 7.97 -15.60
N ARG A 72 -3.01 6.77 -16.06
CA ARG A 72 -4.12 5.99 -15.49
C ARG A 72 -3.90 5.73 -14.00
N LEU A 73 -2.70 5.29 -13.64
CA LEU A 73 -2.34 4.99 -12.26
C LEU A 73 -2.41 6.24 -11.35
N THR A 74 -1.86 7.39 -11.81
CA THR A 74 -1.76 8.60 -10.99
C THR A 74 -3.00 9.48 -11.07
N ASP A 75 -3.58 9.65 -12.26
CA ASP A 75 -4.64 10.63 -12.49
C ASP A 75 -6.04 10.04 -12.32
N GLU A 76 -6.26 8.79 -12.74
CA GLU A 76 -7.55 8.13 -12.59
C GLU A 76 -7.67 7.42 -11.24
N TRP A 77 -6.67 6.57 -10.90
CA TRP A 77 -6.70 5.76 -9.68
C TRP A 77 -6.13 6.48 -8.46
N LYS A 78 -5.49 7.66 -8.64
CA LYS A 78 -4.90 8.48 -7.56
C LYS A 78 -3.91 7.69 -6.70
N PHE A 79 -3.24 6.69 -7.27
CA PHE A 79 -2.27 5.89 -6.54
C PHE A 79 -0.98 6.70 -6.28
N PRO A 80 -0.45 6.70 -5.05
CA PRO A 80 0.77 7.42 -4.70
C PRO A 80 2.00 6.62 -5.16
N VAL A 81 2.48 6.92 -6.37
CA VAL A 81 3.66 6.26 -6.95
C VAL A 81 4.93 6.63 -6.20
N VAL A 82 5.67 5.62 -5.77
CA VAL A 82 7.02 5.76 -5.21
C VAL A 82 8.04 5.59 -6.35
N LYS A 83 8.63 6.70 -6.79
CA LYS A 83 9.50 6.70 -7.98
C LYS A 83 10.75 5.83 -7.83
N SER A 84 11.26 5.65 -6.61
CA SER A 84 12.41 4.77 -6.35
C SER A 84 12.12 3.28 -6.55
N ASP A 85 10.83 2.90 -6.57
CA ASP A 85 10.44 1.51 -6.86
C ASP A 85 10.57 1.16 -8.35
N LEU A 86 10.59 2.18 -9.23
CA LEU A 86 10.68 2.02 -10.68
C LEU A 86 12.15 2.10 -11.11
N ASP A 87 12.95 1.09 -10.73
CA ASP A 87 14.37 1.03 -11.01
C ASP A 87 14.65 0.08 -12.22
N PRO A 88 15.25 0.57 -13.33
CA PRO A 88 15.60 -0.27 -14.46
C PRO A 88 16.65 -1.36 -14.13
N ASN A 89 17.38 -1.22 -13.01
CA ASN A 89 18.33 -2.25 -12.55
C ASN A 89 17.66 -3.35 -11.71
N ASP A 90 16.46 -3.10 -11.18
CA ASP A 90 15.60 -4.08 -10.52
C ASP A 90 14.20 -4.05 -11.14
N PRO A 91 14.03 -4.63 -12.35
CA PRO A 91 12.76 -4.56 -13.07
C PRO A 91 11.70 -5.55 -12.58
N LEU A 92 12.02 -6.40 -11.60
CA LEU A 92 11.11 -7.41 -11.06
C LEU A 92 9.92 -6.74 -10.37
N VAL A 93 8.71 -7.19 -10.69
CA VAL A 93 7.49 -6.67 -10.04
C VAL A 93 7.37 -7.24 -8.62
N ASN A 94 7.84 -6.50 -7.62
CA ASN A 94 7.90 -6.93 -6.22
C ASN A 94 7.52 -5.84 -5.21
N THR A 95 7.35 -4.58 -5.65
CA THR A 95 6.90 -3.45 -4.83
C THR A 95 5.44 -3.08 -5.09
N ALA A 96 4.84 -2.30 -4.18
CA ALA A 96 3.45 -1.84 -4.36
C ALA A 96 3.28 -1.01 -5.63
N THR A 97 4.24 -0.14 -5.95
CA THR A 97 4.21 0.69 -7.15
C THR A 97 4.24 -0.15 -8.42
N GLU A 98 5.10 -1.14 -8.48
CA GLU A 98 5.25 -2.02 -9.64
C GLU A 98 4.04 -2.93 -9.85
N PHE A 99 3.50 -3.53 -8.78
CA PHE A 99 2.26 -4.30 -8.85
C PHE A 99 1.11 -3.45 -9.39
N MET A 100 0.97 -2.22 -8.88
CA MET A 100 -0.09 -1.31 -9.33
C MET A 100 0.14 -0.80 -10.75
N TYR A 101 1.39 -0.56 -11.16
CA TYR A 101 1.72 -0.22 -12.54
C TYR A 101 1.38 -1.38 -13.49
N GLN A 102 1.75 -2.61 -13.15
CA GLN A 102 1.43 -3.79 -13.95
C GLN A 102 -0.09 -4.02 -14.02
N MET A 103 -0.83 -3.78 -12.94
CA MET A 103 -2.29 -3.81 -12.93
C MET A 103 -2.89 -2.74 -13.86
N ALA A 104 -2.33 -1.53 -13.86
CA ALA A 104 -2.73 -0.47 -14.78
C ALA A 104 -2.41 -0.83 -16.24
N THR A 105 -1.28 -1.51 -16.50
CA THR A 105 -0.92 -2.04 -17.84
C THR A 105 -1.99 -3.00 -18.36
N ILE A 106 -2.35 -4.01 -17.56
CA ILE A 106 -3.40 -4.97 -17.94
C ILE A 106 -4.73 -4.24 -18.18
N SER A 107 -5.10 -3.33 -17.28
CA SER A 107 -6.33 -2.55 -17.43
C SER A 107 -6.34 -1.70 -18.70
N THR A 108 -5.20 -1.07 -19.05
CA THR A 108 -5.08 -0.27 -20.27
C THR A 108 -5.27 -1.17 -21.51
N HIS A 109 -4.57 -2.31 -21.57
CA HIS A 109 -4.68 -3.21 -22.69
C HIS A 109 -6.07 -3.84 -22.85
N THR A 110 -6.81 -4.04 -21.75
CA THR A 110 -8.17 -4.55 -21.80
C THR A 110 -9.21 -3.47 -22.12
N LEU A 111 -9.01 -2.24 -21.62
CA LEU A 111 -10.02 -1.17 -21.69
C LEU A 111 -9.91 -0.28 -22.94
N ASP A 112 -8.71 -0.13 -23.52
CA ASP A 112 -8.48 0.76 -24.67
C ASP A 112 -8.45 -0.03 -26.00
N GLY A 113 -8.51 -1.35 -25.91
CA GLY A 113 -8.51 -2.23 -27.07
C GLY A 113 -9.84 -2.30 -27.80
N THR A 114 -9.79 -2.90 -29.00
CA THR A 114 -10.96 -3.31 -29.78
C THR A 114 -11.08 -4.82 -29.68
N GLN A 115 -12.30 -5.32 -29.43
CA GLN A 115 -12.59 -6.75 -29.39
C GLN A 115 -13.24 -7.17 -30.70
N HIS A 116 -12.66 -8.16 -31.38
CA HIS A 116 -13.25 -8.74 -32.58
C HIS A 116 -14.36 -9.74 -32.18
N VAL A 117 -15.57 -9.22 -32.01
CA VAL A 117 -16.72 -9.99 -31.56
C VAL A 117 -17.33 -10.75 -32.74
N VAL A 118 -17.51 -12.05 -32.55
CA VAL A 118 -18.21 -12.91 -33.52
C VAL A 118 -19.55 -13.36 -32.94
N LEU A 119 -20.65 -12.86 -33.48
CA LEU A 119 -21.97 -13.22 -33.02
C LEU A 119 -22.49 -14.44 -33.84
N LYS A 120 -22.91 -15.46 -33.12
CA LYS A 120 -23.60 -16.61 -33.71
C LYS A 120 -25.10 -16.36 -33.77
N GLU A 121 -25.81 -17.04 -34.69
CA GLU A 121 -27.25 -16.88 -34.89
C GLU A 121 -28.05 -16.98 -33.58
N ALA A 122 -27.70 -17.96 -32.74
CA ALA A 122 -28.36 -18.15 -31.44
C ALA A 122 -28.26 -16.94 -30.50
N MET A 123 -27.23 -16.08 -30.66
CA MET A 123 -27.05 -14.87 -29.85
C MET A 123 -27.93 -13.72 -30.30
N LEU A 124 -28.37 -13.76 -31.57
CA LEU A 124 -29.27 -12.79 -32.21
C LEU A 124 -30.67 -13.29 -32.31
N THR A 125 -30.97 -14.48 -31.80
CA THR A 125 -32.30 -15.10 -31.84
C THR A 125 -33.05 -14.79 -30.55
N ASP A 126 -34.26 -14.26 -30.67
CA ASP A 126 -35.17 -13.97 -29.55
C ASP A 126 -35.80 -15.26 -28.97
N LYS A 127 -36.54 -15.11 -27.87
CA LYS A 127 -37.23 -16.23 -27.23
C LYS A 127 -38.33 -16.86 -28.10
N ALA A 128 -38.76 -16.16 -29.14
CA ALA A 128 -39.78 -16.65 -30.11
C ALA A 128 -39.13 -17.36 -31.31
N GLY A 129 -37.79 -17.49 -31.33
CA GLY A 129 -37.04 -18.12 -32.41
C GLY A 129 -36.82 -17.23 -33.63
N LYS A 130 -37.07 -15.93 -33.52
CA LYS A 130 -36.83 -14.96 -34.60
C LYS A 130 -35.45 -14.38 -34.51
N VAL A 131 -34.66 -14.47 -35.56
CA VAL A 131 -33.35 -13.84 -35.70
C VAL A 131 -33.54 -12.33 -35.89
N ALA A 132 -32.75 -11.54 -35.19
CA ALA A 132 -32.71 -10.08 -35.37
C ALA A 132 -32.28 -9.72 -36.80
N THR A 133 -32.87 -8.69 -37.37
CA THR A 133 -32.52 -8.20 -38.70
C THR A 133 -31.31 -7.25 -38.71
N GLU A 134 -30.97 -6.72 -37.54
CA GLU A 134 -29.86 -5.80 -37.31
C GLU A 134 -29.38 -5.91 -35.86
N PHE A 135 -28.15 -5.48 -35.61
CA PHE A 135 -27.58 -5.40 -34.28
C PHE A 135 -26.72 -4.14 -34.14
N ASP A 136 -26.57 -3.63 -32.90
CA ASP A 136 -25.74 -2.47 -32.60
C ASP A 136 -24.25 -2.87 -32.50
N CYS A 137 -23.41 -2.23 -33.34
CA CYS A 137 -21.96 -2.31 -33.28
C CYS A 137 -21.39 -0.91 -33.07
N ASN A 138 -21.00 -0.57 -31.85
CA ASN A 138 -20.46 0.77 -31.45
C ASN A 138 -21.42 1.94 -31.70
N GLY A 139 -22.73 1.73 -31.58
CA GLY A 139 -23.75 2.76 -31.86
C GLY A 139 -24.18 2.84 -33.34
N GLU A 140 -23.65 1.96 -34.18
CA GLU A 140 -24.06 1.80 -35.58
C GLU A 140 -24.86 0.51 -35.74
N MET A 141 -26.04 0.60 -36.37
CA MET A 141 -26.87 -0.57 -36.65
C MET A 141 -26.34 -1.29 -37.88
N VAL A 142 -25.92 -2.54 -37.69
CA VAL A 142 -25.40 -3.41 -38.73
C VAL A 142 -26.45 -4.45 -39.13
N ALA A 143 -26.76 -4.55 -40.42
CA ALA A 143 -27.74 -5.51 -40.93
C ALA A 143 -27.22 -6.96 -40.79
N VAL A 144 -28.10 -7.86 -40.37
CA VAL A 144 -27.83 -9.30 -40.33
C VAL A 144 -28.14 -9.90 -41.69
N PRO A 145 -27.16 -10.54 -42.35
CA PRO A 145 -27.37 -11.16 -43.64
C PRO A 145 -28.40 -12.31 -43.59
N THR A 146 -29.18 -12.44 -44.67
CA THR A 146 -30.08 -13.58 -44.85
C THR A 146 -29.73 -14.31 -46.16
N PRO A 147 -29.31 -15.58 -46.15
CA PRO A 147 -29.22 -16.46 -44.96
C PRO A 147 -28.10 -16.06 -44.00
N PHE A 148 -28.23 -16.46 -42.71
CA PHE A 148 -27.23 -16.18 -41.69
C PHE A 148 -25.90 -16.88 -42.02
N PRO A 149 -24.75 -16.18 -41.96
CA PRO A 149 -23.44 -16.76 -42.29
C PRO A 149 -23.03 -17.87 -41.31
N ALA A 150 -22.53 -18.99 -41.81
CA ALA A 150 -22.06 -20.11 -40.99
C ALA A 150 -20.97 -19.69 -39.99
N ASP A 151 -20.09 -18.76 -40.39
CA ASP A 151 -19.01 -18.23 -39.54
C ASP A 151 -19.49 -17.19 -38.52
N GLY A 152 -20.73 -16.72 -38.63
CA GLY A 152 -21.29 -15.67 -37.81
C GLY A 152 -21.17 -14.27 -38.43
N VAL A 153 -21.69 -13.27 -37.72
CA VAL A 153 -21.51 -11.86 -38.07
C VAL A 153 -20.52 -11.23 -37.11
N THR A 154 -19.68 -10.31 -37.62
CA THR A 154 -18.57 -9.74 -36.85
C THR A 154 -18.79 -8.29 -36.51
N CYS A 155 -18.27 -7.87 -35.38
CA CYS A 155 -18.21 -6.48 -34.95
C CYS A 155 -16.86 -6.22 -34.25
N ASP A 156 -16.11 -5.25 -34.75
CA ASP A 156 -14.92 -4.76 -34.07
C ASP A 156 -15.36 -3.76 -33.00
N PHE A 157 -15.71 -4.28 -31.80
CA PHE A 157 -16.29 -3.50 -30.72
C PHE A 157 -15.21 -2.80 -29.92
N LYS A 158 -15.30 -1.45 -29.90
CA LYS A 158 -14.40 -0.63 -29.09
C LYS A 158 -14.80 -0.67 -27.63
N VAL A 159 -13.92 -1.14 -26.75
CA VAL A 159 -14.18 -1.28 -25.31
C VAL A 159 -14.33 0.09 -24.64
N GLY A 160 -13.55 1.07 -25.06
CA GLY A 160 -13.79 2.49 -24.75
C GLY A 160 -13.72 2.86 -23.26
N GLY A 161 -12.74 2.34 -22.51
CA GLY A 161 -12.56 2.65 -21.09
C GLY A 161 -13.60 2.02 -20.16
N ARG A 162 -14.40 1.06 -20.64
CA ARG A 162 -15.48 0.41 -19.87
C ARG A 162 -14.92 -0.63 -18.91
N TYR A 163 -15.08 -0.39 -17.62
CA TYR A 163 -14.85 -1.41 -16.60
C TYR A 163 -15.92 -2.50 -16.67
N TRP A 164 -15.72 -3.61 -16.00
CA TRP A 164 -16.56 -4.80 -15.95
C TRP A 164 -18.07 -4.52 -15.85
N THR A 165 -18.45 -3.51 -15.08
CA THR A 165 -19.85 -3.11 -14.87
C THR A 165 -20.38 -2.12 -15.92
N GLY A 166 -19.52 -1.61 -16.81
CA GLY A 166 -19.87 -0.60 -17.82
C GLY A 166 -20.43 -1.16 -19.11
N PHE A 167 -20.65 -2.48 -19.22
CA PHE A 167 -21.20 -3.14 -20.39
C PHE A 167 -22.69 -3.48 -20.16
N ASP A 168 -23.51 -3.21 -21.16
CA ASP A 168 -24.90 -3.69 -21.17
C ASP A 168 -24.95 -5.16 -21.60
N ARG A 169 -25.22 -6.03 -20.63
CA ARG A 169 -25.28 -7.49 -20.84
C ARG A 169 -26.50 -7.96 -21.60
N THR A 170 -27.47 -7.09 -21.82
CA THR A 170 -28.66 -7.40 -22.63
C THR A 170 -28.40 -7.24 -24.13
N VAL A 171 -27.31 -6.50 -24.47
CA VAL A 171 -26.83 -6.31 -25.84
C VAL A 171 -25.78 -7.39 -26.16
N PRO A 172 -26.04 -8.33 -27.09
CA PRO A 172 -25.18 -9.49 -27.36
C PRO A 172 -23.71 -9.11 -27.65
N VAL A 173 -23.47 -8.07 -28.44
CA VAL A 173 -22.13 -7.57 -28.76
C VAL A 173 -21.40 -7.14 -27.50
N GLN A 174 -22.07 -6.35 -26.64
CA GLN A 174 -21.45 -5.86 -25.41
C GLN A 174 -21.22 -6.97 -24.40
N ALA A 175 -22.14 -7.92 -24.29
CA ALA A 175 -21.95 -9.09 -23.41
C ALA A 175 -20.71 -9.88 -23.80
N GLN A 176 -20.54 -10.16 -25.10
CA GLN A 176 -19.40 -10.91 -25.60
C GLN A 176 -18.10 -10.11 -25.53
N ALA A 177 -18.12 -8.84 -25.93
CA ALA A 177 -16.95 -7.95 -25.81
C ALA A 177 -16.45 -7.84 -24.37
N ARG A 178 -17.37 -7.77 -23.40
CA ARG A 178 -17.07 -7.82 -21.97
C ARG A 178 -16.34 -9.10 -21.57
N ASP A 179 -16.87 -10.25 -21.98
CA ASP A 179 -16.31 -11.55 -21.60
C ASP A 179 -14.94 -11.80 -22.26
N MET A 180 -14.68 -11.18 -23.42
CA MET A 180 -13.38 -11.19 -24.09
C MET A 180 -12.39 -10.23 -23.43
N ALA A 181 -12.76 -8.96 -23.19
CA ALA A 181 -11.90 -7.95 -22.57
C ALA A 181 -11.60 -8.30 -21.11
N TRP A 182 -12.63 -8.67 -20.36
CA TRP A 182 -12.53 -9.05 -18.94
C TRP A 182 -12.62 -10.57 -18.78
N SER A 183 -11.73 -11.28 -19.44
CA SER A 183 -11.62 -12.73 -19.29
C SER A 183 -11.32 -13.13 -17.83
N GLY A 184 -11.56 -14.39 -17.49
CA GLY A 184 -11.21 -14.94 -16.17
C GLY A 184 -9.72 -14.74 -15.85
N THR A 185 -8.85 -14.83 -16.86
CA THR A 185 -7.41 -14.57 -16.71
C THR A 185 -7.14 -13.10 -16.37
N ALA A 186 -7.75 -12.13 -17.06
CA ALA A 186 -7.58 -10.71 -16.77
C ALA A 186 -8.03 -10.37 -15.33
N HIS A 187 -9.17 -10.92 -14.89
CA HIS A 187 -9.64 -10.76 -13.52
C HIS A 187 -8.68 -11.38 -12.49
N ALA A 188 -8.18 -12.59 -12.74
CA ALA A 188 -7.25 -13.26 -11.85
C ALA A 188 -5.95 -12.45 -11.71
N LEU A 189 -5.38 -11.99 -12.82
CA LEU A 189 -4.15 -11.18 -12.80
C LEU A 189 -4.33 -9.86 -12.08
N VAL A 190 -5.43 -9.14 -12.33
CA VAL A 190 -5.73 -7.88 -11.63
C VAL A 190 -5.89 -8.10 -10.12
N ALA A 191 -6.59 -9.18 -9.73
CA ALA A 191 -6.76 -9.52 -8.31
C ALA A 191 -5.42 -9.88 -7.65
N GLU A 192 -4.59 -10.68 -8.31
CA GLU A 192 -3.28 -11.10 -7.84
C GLU A 192 -2.32 -9.92 -7.63
N LEU A 193 -2.24 -9.05 -8.62
CA LEU A 193 -1.43 -7.82 -8.54
C LEU A 193 -1.93 -6.87 -7.44
N GLY A 194 -3.25 -6.76 -7.27
CA GLY A 194 -3.86 -6.01 -6.18
C GLY A 194 -3.50 -6.57 -4.80
N VAL A 195 -3.48 -7.90 -4.65
CA VAL A 195 -3.03 -8.57 -3.42
C VAL A 195 -1.54 -8.33 -3.18
N GLY A 196 -0.70 -8.41 -4.21
CA GLY A 196 0.73 -8.08 -4.13
C GLY A 196 0.97 -6.67 -3.62
N ALA A 197 0.32 -5.67 -4.22
CA ALA A 197 0.40 -4.27 -3.81
C ALA A 197 -0.06 -4.05 -2.36
N ALA A 198 -1.19 -4.64 -1.97
CA ALA A 198 -1.73 -4.54 -0.61
C ALA A 198 -0.79 -5.20 0.41
N THR A 199 -0.24 -6.36 0.07
CA THR A 199 0.72 -7.07 0.93
C THR A 199 1.97 -6.25 1.16
N HIS A 200 2.60 -5.72 0.10
CA HIS A 200 3.78 -4.86 0.23
C HIS A 200 3.51 -3.62 1.08
N SER A 201 2.39 -2.92 0.82
CA SER A 201 2.00 -1.74 1.60
C SER A 201 1.75 -2.06 3.08
N THR A 202 1.15 -3.23 3.37
CA THR A 202 0.92 -3.69 4.74
C THR A 202 2.24 -4.01 5.46
N LEU A 203 3.21 -4.61 4.77
CA LEU A 203 4.54 -4.89 5.32
C LEU A 203 5.29 -3.58 5.63
N GLN A 204 5.20 -2.57 4.77
CA GLN A 204 5.78 -1.24 5.03
C GLN A 204 5.15 -0.58 6.26
N LEU A 205 3.82 -0.63 6.38
CA LEU A 205 3.12 -0.11 7.57
C LEU A 205 3.57 -0.83 8.84
N ALA A 206 3.63 -2.17 8.80
CA ALA A 206 4.07 -2.98 9.93
C ALA A 206 5.53 -2.69 10.32
N LEU A 207 6.42 -2.42 9.35
CA LEU A 207 7.79 -1.96 9.60
C LEU A 207 7.80 -0.61 10.32
N GLY A 208 6.95 0.33 9.91
CA GLY A 208 6.77 1.62 10.58
C GLY A 208 6.31 1.46 12.04
N VAL A 209 5.38 0.55 12.29
CA VAL A 209 4.93 0.22 13.66
C VAL A 209 6.07 -0.39 14.49
N ALA A 210 6.86 -1.29 13.92
CA ALA A 210 8.03 -1.87 14.61
C ALA A 210 9.06 -0.78 14.99
N ALA A 211 9.33 0.15 14.09
CA ALA A 211 10.22 1.30 14.35
C ALA A 211 9.66 2.23 15.44
N LEU A 212 8.36 2.50 15.43
CA LEU A 212 7.69 3.29 16.48
C LEU A 212 7.82 2.61 17.86
N LEU A 213 7.56 1.31 17.94
CA LEU A 213 7.72 0.55 19.19
C LEU A 213 9.17 0.59 19.69
N ALA A 214 10.15 0.42 18.79
CA ALA A 214 11.56 0.54 19.15
C ALA A 214 11.89 1.94 19.71
N GLY A 215 11.40 3.01 19.06
CA GLY A 215 11.56 4.39 19.52
C GLY A 215 10.95 4.63 20.92
N LEU A 216 9.74 4.14 21.16
CA LEU A 216 9.09 4.20 22.48
C LEU A 216 9.88 3.41 23.53
N GLY A 217 10.42 2.25 23.15
CA GLY A 217 11.32 1.46 24.00
C GLY A 217 12.54 2.25 24.45
N VAL A 218 13.20 2.97 23.54
CA VAL A 218 14.32 3.87 23.87
C VAL A 218 13.89 4.96 24.83
N VAL A 219 12.82 5.70 24.50
CA VAL A 219 12.35 6.82 25.34
C VAL A 219 12.01 6.34 26.75
N CYS A 220 11.20 5.28 26.89
CA CYS A 220 10.83 4.73 28.19
C CYS A 220 12.04 4.26 28.98
N SER A 221 12.99 3.58 28.35
CA SER A 221 14.19 3.10 29.00
C SER A 221 15.08 4.26 29.49
N VAL A 222 15.33 5.25 28.64
CA VAL A 222 16.17 6.43 28.99
C VAL A 222 15.52 7.20 30.14
N MET A 223 14.22 7.50 30.08
CA MET A 223 13.50 8.18 31.17
C MET A 223 13.53 7.35 32.44
N GLY A 224 13.31 6.04 32.35
CA GLY A 224 13.34 5.13 33.49
C GLY A 224 14.68 5.12 34.18
N PHE A 225 15.78 5.01 33.41
CA PHE A 225 17.14 5.08 33.95
C PHE A 225 17.45 6.45 34.55
N ALA A 226 17.01 7.55 33.94
CA ALA A 226 17.18 8.89 34.47
C ALA A 226 16.53 9.04 35.86
N PHE A 227 15.29 8.54 36.03
CA PHE A 227 14.58 8.57 37.31
C PHE A 227 15.26 7.69 38.39
N ILE A 228 15.73 6.51 38.01
CA ILE A 228 16.47 5.63 38.90
C ILE A 228 17.79 6.30 39.33
N TRP A 229 18.48 6.92 38.38
CA TRP A 229 19.78 7.63 38.65
C TRP A 229 19.56 8.80 39.60
N ASP A 230 18.56 9.65 39.36
CA ASP A 230 18.25 10.81 40.22
C ASP A 230 17.94 10.37 41.65
N THR A 231 17.20 9.28 41.83
CA THR A 231 16.88 8.75 43.18
C THR A 231 18.11 8.20 43.90
N ARG A 232 19.13 7.72 43.19
CA ARG A 232 20.37 7.19 43.75
C ARG A 232 21.39 8.30 44.05
N ARG A 233 21.31 9.47 43.45
CA ARG A 233 22.15 10.62 43.78
C ARG A 233 21.88 11.02 45.23
N LYS A 234 22.90 10.84 46.11
CA LYS A 234 22.87 11.39 47.45
C LYS A 234 22.75 12.91 47.30
N SER A 235 21.66 13.50 47.80
CA SER A 235 21.57 14.94 47.95
C SER A 235 22.78 15.36 48.80
N LYS A 236 23.78 15.99 48.20
CA LYS A 236 24.73 16.79 48.98
C LYS A 236 23.89 17.91 49.56
N VAL A 237 23.46 17.76 50.81
CA VAL A 237 22.98 18.88 51.59
C VAL A 237 24.15 19.82 51.65
N VAL A 238 24.11 20.88 50.88
CA VAL A 238 24.99 22.04 51.09
C VAL A 238 24.43 22.63 52.38
N VAL A 239 25.00 22.20 53.50
CA VAL A 239 24.85 22.95 54.76
C VAL A 239 25.61 24.23 54.45
N PRO A 240 24.97 25.41 54.50
CA PRO A 240 25.71 26.66 54.42
C PRO A 240 26.65 26.66 55.60
N ASP A 241 27.95 26.50 55.33
CA ASP A 241 28.99 26.81 56.34
C ASP A 241 28.82 28.27 56.71
N THR A 242 28.73 28.46 58.01
CA THR A 242 28.75 29.75 58.67
C THR A 242 27.42 30.53 58.72
N ILE A 243 26.67 30.31 59.80
CA ILE A 243 26.03 31.44 60.47
C ILE A 243 27.18 32.30 60.98
N PRO A 244 27.35 33.55 60.52
CA PRO A 244 28.40 34.43 61.01
C PRO A 244 28.27 34.57 62.52
N GLU A 245 29.34 34.31 63.27
CA GLU A 245 29.41 34.39 64.72
C GLU A 245 29.01 35.78 65.25
N SER A 246 28.97 36.79 64.37
CA SER A 246 28.49 38.16 64.66
C SER A 246 27.02 38.27 65.05
N LEU A 247 26.16 37.31 64.65
CA LEU A 247 24.71 37.31 64.99
C LEU A 247 24.41 36.63 66.32
N LEU A 248 25.36 35.97 66.96
CA LEU A 248 25.21 35.32 68.26
C LEU A 248 25.60 36.25 69.43
N LYS A 249 26.13 37.46 69.19
CA LYS A 249 26.60 38.37 70.21
C LYS A 249 25.61 39.38 70.72
N ASP A 250 24.46 39.53 70.09
CA ASP A 250 23.42 40.53 70.49
C ASP A 250 22.16 39.88 71.05
N SER A 251 22.33 38.94 71.98
CA SER A 251 21.21 38.49 72.79
C SER A 251 21.14 39.32 74.08
N PRO A 252 20.13 40.17 74.29
CA PRO A 252 20.05 40.95 75.51
C PRO A 252 19.82 40.01 76.69
N LYS A 253 20.68 40.13 77.71
CA LYS A 253 20.55 39.53 79.05
C LYS A 253 19.18 40.03 79.64
N MET A 254 18.16 39.20 79.67
CA MET A 254 17.01 39.44 80.47
C MET A 254 17.42 39.41 81.95
N ALA A 255 17.34 40.56 82.54
CA ALA A 255 17.51 40.76 84.02
C ALA A 255 16.44 40.04 84.78
N THR A 256 16.84 39.14 85.65
CA THR A 256 16.01 38.52 86.69
C THR A 256 15.78 39.59 87.77
N THR A 257 14.57 39.98 87.99
CA THR A 257 14.23 40.69 89.22
C THR A 257 13.17 39.88 89.94
N VAL A 258 13.44 39.62 91.19
CA VAL A 258 12.83 39.05 92.36
C VAL A 258 11.31 39.07 92.42
#